data_660ab4e3705d58159b17ab384d3cc519
#
_entry.id   660ab4e3705d58159b17ab384d3cc519
#
_cell.length_a   1.000
_cell.length_b   1.000
_cell.length_c   1.000
_cell.angle_alpha   90.00
_cell.angle_beta   90.00
_cell.angle_gamma   90.00
#
_symmetry.space_group_name_H-M   'P 1'
#
loop_
_entity.id
_entity.type
_entity.pdbx_description
1 polymer ?
#
loop_
_entity_poly.entity_id
_entity_poly.type
_entity_poly.pdbx_seq_one_letter_code
_entity_poly.pdbx_strand_id
1 'polypeptide(L)'
;MASNNDDKLICGRTARKYLNCSKAEFENLVNQGQIQAYRDEYMRWKVSKESVLNYAKKLQQPRETRFITNNSHYEEVIERICSAKSTIRIMTANFKRFRLKHTENQGRDYNDGTPFIERLMEKAVQGVSVQIVCSNPSESFTGEWQEYYRKMGEPELFEYMFCDRNHAKLAIIDDKLAYVGSANVTPAGLGQGVFTPGNFEAGIITESQEVISSIKDFFTMIWDEKYCINCHRAEKCNEQ
;
A
#
# COMPACT_ATOMS: atom_id res chain seq x y z
N MET A 1 -52.65 8.48 10.87
CA MET A 1 -51.97 8.06 9.63
C MET A 1 -50.69 7.36 10.05
N ALA A 2 -50.73 6.02 10.09
CA ALA A 2 -49.54 5.22 10.41
C ALA A 2 -48.69 5.13 9.14
N SER A 3 -47.49 5.72 9.15
CA SER A 3 -46.54 5.63 8.05
C SER A 3 -46.06 4.19 7.94
N ASN A 4 -46.24 3.58 6.78
CA ASN A 4 -45.75 2.26 6.41
C ASN A 4 -44.23 2.18 6.64
N ASN A 5 -43.83 1.58 7.77
CA ASN A 5 -42.43 1.34 8.11
C ASN A 5 -41.88 0.00 7.60
N ASP A 6 -42.78 -0.80 6.92
CA ASP A 6 -42.45 -2.17 6.48
C ASP A 6 -41.51 -2.25 5.26
N ASP A 7 -41.46 -1.20 4.44
CA ASP A 7 -40.57 -1.17 3.25
C ASP A 7 -39.08 -0.97 3.57
N LYS A 8 -38.75 -0.78 4.85
CA LYS A 8 -37.35 -0.49 5.28
C LYS A 8 -36.64 -1.71 5.86
N LEU A 9 -37.28 -2.83 6.02
CA LEU A 9 -36.69 -4.06 6.60
C LEU A 9 -36.41 -5.11 5.53
N ILE A 10 -35.23 -5.74 5.63
CA ILE A 10 -34.82 -6.87 4.80
C ILE A 10 -34.47 -8.07 5.68
N CYS A 11 -34.50 -9.29 5.10
CA CYS A 11 -34.07 -10.47 5.85
C CYS A 11 -32.52 -10.55 5.93
N GLY A 12 -32.00 -11.26 6.94
CA GLY A 12 -30.58 -11.42 7.15
C GLY A 12 -29.80 -12.01 5.96
N ARG A 13 -30.46 -12.89 5.15
CA ARG A 13 -29.84 -13.41 3.93
C ARG A 13 -29.63 -12.32 2.88
N THR A 14 -30.62 -11.45 2.71
CA THR A 14 -30.55 -10.32 1.80
C THR A 14 -29.49 -9.31 2.28
N ALA A 15 -29.47 -9.00 3.57
CA ALA A 15 -28.44 -8.12 4.16
C ALA A 15 -27.03 -8.63 3.89
N ARG A 16 -26.78 -9.92 4.11
CA ARG A 16 -25.47 -10.54 3.84
C ARG A 16 -25.06 -10.48 2.37
N LYS A 17 -26.01 -10.58 1.44
CA LYS A 17 -25.72 -10.39 0.00
C LYS A 17 -25.28 -8.96 -0.31
N TYR A 18 -25.93 -7.95 0.27
CA TYR A 18 -25.53 -6.55 0.10
C TYR A 18 -24.14 -6.28 0.65
N LEU A 19 -23.76 -6.97 1.73
CA LEU A 19 -22.47 -6.76 2.43
C LEU A 19 -21.37 -7.71 1.96
N ASN A 20 -21.70 -8.67 1.09
CA ASN A 20 -20.80 -9.74 0.65
C ASN A 20 -20.08 -10.42 1.84
N CYS A 21 -20.84 -10.77 2.89
CA CYS A 21 -20.27 -11.32 4.13
C CYS A 21 -20.90 -12.66 4.53
N SER A 22 -20.16 -13.44 5.32
CA SER A 22 -20.61 -14.69 5.93
C SER A 22 -21.66 -14.43 7.03
N LYS A 23 -22.28 -15.51 7.52
CA LYS A 23 -23.23 -15.42 8.64
C LYS A 23 -22.56 -14.94 9.93
N ALA A 24 -21.38 -15.43 10.24
CA ALA A 24 -20.63 -15.07 11.43
C ALA A 24 -20.21 -13.59 11.43
N GLU A 25 -19.71 -13.10 10.28
CA GLU A 25 -19.35 -11.69 10.11
C GLU A 25 -20.59 -10.78 10.26
N PHE A 26 -21.72 -11.16 9.67
CA PHE A 26 -22.96 -10.41 9.81
C PHE A 26 -23.42 -10.33 11.28
N GLU A 27 -23.41 -11.45 12.00
CA GLU A 27 -23.77 -11.47 13.42
C GLU A 27 -22.81 -10.61 14.26
N ASN A 28 -21.54 -10.61 13.93
CA ASN A 28 -20.55 -9.74 14.58
C ASN A 28 -20.85 -8.25 14.34
N LEU A 29 -21.18 -7.87 13.10
CA LEU A 29 -21.54 -6.49 12.76
C LEU A 29 -22.79 -6.01 13.51
N VAL A 30 -23.78 -6.90 13.69
CA VAL A 30 -24.98 -6.59 14.48
C VAL A 30 -24.62 -6.43 15.96
N ASN A 31 -23.81 -7.34 16.52
CA ASN A 31 -23.39 -7.30 17.92
C ASN A 31 -22.55 -6.06 18.23
N GLN A 32 -21.77 -5.57 17.28
CA GLN A 32 -21.00 -4.34 17.38
C GLN A 32 -21.83 -3.06 17.15
N GLY A 33 -23.14 -3.20 16.91
CA GLY A 33 -24.04 -2.07 16.64
C GLY A 33 -23.80 -1.36 15.30
N GLN A 34 -23.04 -1.97 14.41
CA GLN A 34 -22.70 -1.39 13.09
C GLN A 34 -23.87 -1.51 12.11
N ILE A 35 -24.75 -2.47 12.33
CA ILE A 35 -25.98 -2.74 11.58
C ILE A 35 -27.14 -2.88 12.54
N GLN A 36 -28.22 -2.16 12.29
CA GLN A 36 -29.45 -2.26 13.08
C GLN A 36 -30.25 -3.47 12.63
N ALA A 37 -30.39 -4.45 13.53
CA ALA A 37 -31.14 -5.67 13.30
C ALA A 37 -31.72 -6.21 14.61
N TYR A 38 -32.82 -6.94 14.48
CA TYR A 38 -33.42 -7.71 15.60
C TYR A 38 -33.93 -9.05 15.10
N ARG A 39 -34.29 -9.97 16.02
CA ARG A 39 -34.92 -11.24 15.68
C ARG A 39 -36.41 -11.15 15.92
N ASP A 40 -37.19 -11.62 14.94
CA ASP A 40 -38.65 -11.74 15.08
C ASP A 40 -39.02 -12.92 15.98
N GLU A 41 -40.31 -13.13 16.22
CA GLU A 41 -40.87 -14.24 17.01
C GLU A 41 -40.47 -15.64 16.51
N TYR A 42 -40.08 -15.76 15.23
CA TYR A 42 -39.55 -16.99 14.64
C TYR A 42 -38.02 -17.02 14.59
N MET A 43 -37.37 -16.20 15.40
CA MET A 43 -35.88 -16.08 15.46
C MET A 43 -35.22 -15.70 14.13
N ARG A 44 -35.95 -15.13 13.18
CA ARG A 44 -35.43 -14.66 11.89
C ARG A 44 -34.94 -13.22 11.98
N TRP A 45 -33.84 -12.93 11.37
CA TRP A 45 -33.29 -11.57 11.34
C TRP A 45 -34.16 -10.62 10.51
N LYS A 46 -34.56 -9.52 11.14
CA LYS A 46 -35.14 -8.31 10.54
C LYS A 46 -34.07 -7.22 10.62
N VAL A 47 -33.68 -6.71 9.47
CA VAL A 47 -32.51 -5.85 9.32
C VAL A 47 -32.92 -4.54 8.67
N SER A 48 -32.52 -3.41 9.23
CA SER A 48 -32.74 -2.11 8.61
C SER A 48 -31.96 -2.04 7.30
N LYS A 49 -32.67 -1.92 6.17
CA LYS A 49 -32.08 -1.75 4.84
C LYS A 49 -31.21 -0.50 4.78
N GLU A 50 -31.64 0.56 5.41
CA GLU A 50 -30.91 1.82 5.48
C GLU A 50 -29.56 1.63 6.20
N SER A 51 -29.54 0.94 7.35
CA SER A 51 -28.29 0.69 8.09
C SER A 51 -27.32 -0.17 7.28
N VAL A 52 -27.83 -1.15 6.52
CA VAL A 52 -27.03 -2.00 5.61
C VAL A 52 -26.44 -1.16 4.48
N LEU A 53 -27.24 -0.33 3.83
CA LEU A 53 -26.78 0.53 2.75
C LEU A 53 -25.76 1.59 3.23
N ASN A 54 -25.99 2.16 4.40
CA ASN A 54 -25.04 3.11 5.00
C ASN A 54 -23.73 2.41 5.36
N TYR A 55 -23.79 1.21 5.91
CA TYR A 55 -22.59 0.43 6.18
C TYR A 55 -21.87 0.02 4.89
N ALA A 56 -22.61 -0.43 3.86
CA ALA A 56 -22.04 -0.74 2.55
C ALA A 56 -21.38 0.49 1.89
N LYS A 57 -22.02 1.67 1.98
CA LYS A 57 -21.43 2.93 1.53
C LYS A 57 -20.16 3.27 2.31
N LYS A 58 -20.15 3.06 3.64
CA LYS A 58 -18.97 3.26 4.49
C LYS A 58 -17.82 2.31 4.12
N LEU A 59 -18.13 1.08 3.71
CA LEU A 59 -17.14 0.13 3.17
C LEU A 59 -16.62 0.53 1.78
N GLN A 60 -17.44 1.19 0.98
CA GLN A 60 -17.07 1.70 -0.36
C GLN A 60 -16.41 3.08 -0.31
N GLN A 61 -16.54 3.81 0.79
CA GLN A 61 -15.73 5.01 1.00
C GLN A 61 -14.28 4.55 1.14
N PRO A 62 -13.35 5.14 0.38
CA PRO A 62 -11.92 4.91 0.58
C PRO A 62 -11.66 5.09 2.07
N ARG A 63 -11.07 4.09 2.71
CA ARG A 63 -10.63 4.27 4.10
C ARG A 63 -9.51 5.27 4.04
N GLU A 64 -9.81 6.50 4.35
CA GLU A 64 -8.92 7.64 4.19
C GLU A 64 -7.55 7.38 4.83
N THR A 65 -7.54 6.59 5.92
CA THR A 65 -6.30 6.18 6.60
C THR A 65 -6.48 4.83 7.28
N ARG A 66 -5.51 3.91 7.11
CA ARG A 66 -5.50 2.57 7.68
C ARG A 66 -4.17 2.23 8.31
N PHE A 67 -4.21 1.56 9.46
CA PHE A 67 -3.04 0.96 10.06
C PHE A 67 -2.77 -0.42 9.44
N ILE A 68 -1.52 -0.68 9.07
CA ILE A 68 -1.08 -1.95 8.50
C ILE A 68 0.11 -2.50 9.28
N THR A 69 0.26 -3.82 9.28
CA THR A 69 1.33 -4.51 10.01
C THR A 69 1.90 -5.66 9.19
N ASN A 70 3.15 -6.00 9.44
CA ASN A 70 3.82 -7.21 8.96
C ASN A 70 3.59 -7.50 7.46
N ASN A 71 3.00 -8.63 7.12
CA ASN A 71 2.79 -9.08 5.73
C ASN A 71 1.90 -8.14 4.92
N SER A 72 1.02 -7.37 5.56
CA SER A 72 0.18 -6.39 4.87
C SER A 72 0.98 -5.30 4.15
N HIS A 73 2.24 -5.07 4.54
CA HIS A 73 3.12 -4.15 3.81
C HIS A 73 3.37 -4.60 2.38
N TYR A 74 3.52 -5.90 2.15
CA TYR A 74 3.67 -6.40 0.79
C TYR A 74 2.39 -6.22 -0.03
N GLU A 75 1.26 -6.71 0.47
CA GLU A 75 -0.02 -6.69 -0.22
C GLU A 75 -0.53 -5.27 -0.48
N GLU A 76 -0.37 -4.40 0.52
CA GLU A 76 -0.93 -3.05 0.46
C GLU A 76 0.02 -2.00 -0.13
N VAL A 77 1.33 -2.22 -0.12
CA VAL A 77 2.31 -1.26 -0.63
C VAL A 77 2.94 -1.75 -1.93
N ILE A 78 3.55 -2.93 -1.94
CA ILE A 78 4.28 -3.42 -3.11
C ILE A 78 3.34 -3.71 -4.28
N GLU A 79 2.20 -4.34 -4.03
CA GLU A 79 1.21 -4.58 -5.11
C GLU A 79 0.64 -3.28 -5.66
N ARG A 80 0.44 -2.27 -4.81
CA ARG A 80 0.00 -0.93 -5.26
C ARG A 80 1.07 -0.24 -6.08
N ILE A 81 2.34 -0.31 -5.69
CA ILE A 81 3.46 0.19 -6.50
C ILE A 81 3.47 -0.49 -7.87
N CYS A 82 3.34 -1.82 -7.93
CA CYS A 82 3.29 -2.55 -9.19
C CYS A 82 2.09 -2.17 -10.08
N SER A 83 1.01 -1.68 -9.49
CA SER A 83 -0.20 -1.25 -10.22
C SER A 83 -0.23 0.23 -10.61
N ALA A 84 0.77 1.02 -10.22
CA ALA A 84 0.87 2.46 -10.49
C ALA A 84 0.72 2.80 -11.98
N LYS A 85 0.14 3.97 -12.26
CA LYS A 85 -0.18 4.44 -13.62
C LYS A 85 0.55 5.71 -14.02
N SER A 86 1.02 6.51 -13.06
CA SER A 86 1.64 7.81 -13.34
C SER A 86 2.92 8.06 -12.56
N THR A 87 2.92 7.82 -11.23
CA THR A 87 4.07 8.17 -10.39
C THR A 87 4.29 7.17 -9.26
N ILE A 88 5.56 6.87 -9.01
CA ILE A 88 6.03 6.07 -7.87
C ILE A 88 7.15 6.86 -7.20
N ARG A 89 6.99 7.21 -5.92
CA ARG A 89 8.05 7.80 -5.10
C ARG A 89 8.29 6.92 -3.91
N ILE A 90 9.54 6.56 -3.66
CA ILE A 90 9.94 5.65 -2.57
C ILE A 90 11.07 6.30 -1.77
N MET A 91 10.93 6.32 -0.44
CA MET A 91 12.06 6.50 0.47
C MET A 91 12.22 5.26 1.32
N THR A 92 13.46 4.81 1.47
CA THR A 92 13.79 3.67 2.33
C THR A 92 15.22 3.82 2.86
N ALA A 93 15.46 3.44 4.10
CA ALA A 93 16.84 3.44 4.61
C ALA A 93 17.64 2.28 3.99
N ASN A 94 17.03 1.11 3.88
CA ASN A 94 17.67 -0.06 3.28
C ASN A 94 16.86 -0.55 2.08
N PHE A 95 17.54 -0.78 0.97
CA PHE A 95 16.96 -1.44 -0.19
C PHE A 95 17.74 -2.74 -0.46
N LYS A 96 17.03 -3.87 -0.43
CA LYS A 96 17.60 -5.18 -0.75
C LYS A 96 16.82 -5.81 -1.89
N ARG A 97 17.50 -6.55 -2.73
CA ARG A 97 16.83 -7.30 -3.80
C ARG A 97 15.83 -8.29 -3.22
N PHE A 98 14.68 -8.40 -3.85
CA PHE A 98 13.70 -9.45 -3.63
C PHE A 98 12.90 -9.67 -4.92
N ARG A 99 12.21 -10.79 -4.95
CA ARG A 99 11.36 -11.17 -6.08
C ARG A 99 9.91 -11.06 -5.71
N LEU A 100 9.09 -10.64 -6.66
CA LEU A 100 7.66 -10.51 -6.46
C LEU A 100 7.01 -11.87 -6.21
N LYS A 101 6.07 -11.92 -5.29
CA LYS A 101 5.28 -13.12 -5.01
C LYS A 101 4.18 -13.30 -6.04
N HIS A 102 3.78 -14.53 -6.23
CA HIS A 102 2.58 -14.92 -6.95
C HIS A 102 1.33 -14.43 -6.22
N THR A 103 0.45 -13.72 -6.92
CA THR A 103 -0.92 -13.52 -6.46
C THR A 103 -1.84 -14.41 -7.31
N GLU A 104 -2.49 -15.38 -6.69
CA GLU A 104 -3.37 -16.36 -7.34
C GLU A 104 -4.52 -15.74 -8.15
N ASN A 105 -4.80 -14.45 -7.95
CA ASN A 105 -5.96 -13.77 -8.51
C ASN A 105 -5.78 -13.11 -9.87
N GLN A 106 -4.59 -13.15 -10.50
CA GLN A 106 -4.37 -12.46 -11.78
C GLN A 106 -3.93 -13.35 -12.94
N GLY A 107 -3.96 -14.68 -12.79
CA GLY A 107 -3.67 -15.59 -13.91
C GLY A 107 -2.26 -15.47 -14.50
N ARG A 108 -1.36 -14.74 -13.87
CA ARG A 108 0.04 -14.64 -14.21
C ARG A 108 0.88 -15.27 -13.12
N ASP A 109 1.72 -16.19 -13.53
CA ASP A 109 2.64 -16.89 -12.65
C ASP A 109 3.79 -15.95 -12.22
N TYR A 110 3.64 -15.23 -11.10
CA TYR A 110 4.72 -14.41 -10.52
C TYR A 110 5.79 -15.25 -9.79
N ASN A 111 5.67 -16.57 -9.81
CA ASN A 111 6.72 -17.48 -9.35
C ASN A 111 7.88 -17.59 -10.34
N ASP A 112 7.83 -16.91 -11.48
CA ASP A 112 9.00 -16.68 -12.32
C ASP A 112 10.01 -15.78 -11.61
N GLY A 113 9.58 -15.23 -10.48
CA GLY A 113 10.41 -14.45 -9.58
C GLY A 113 10.93 -13.19 -10.20
N THR A 114 10.10 -12.42 -10.92
CA THR A 114 10.47 -11.08 -11.41
C THR A 114 11.07 -10.26 -10.27
N PRO A 115 12.30 -9.76 -10.39
CA PRO A 115 12.89 -8.86 -9.43
C PRO A 115 12.04 -7.59 -9.29
N PHE A 116 11.88 -7.10 -8.06
CA PHE A 116 11.09 -5.89 -7.84
C PHE A 116 11.67 -4.67 -8.58
N ILE A 117 13.00 -4.58 -8.66
CA ILE A 117 13.67 -3.51 -9.41
C ILE A 117 13.39 -3.59 -10.92
N GLU A 118 13.33 -4.78 -11.49
CA GLU A 118 12.93 -4.98 -12.88
C GLU A 118 11.51 -4.45 -13.12
N ARG A 119 10.59 -4.74 -12.20
CA ARG A 119 9.21 -4.22 -12.27
C ARG A 119 9.15 -2.69 -12.22
N LEU A 120 9.97 -2.05 -11.37
CA LEU A 120 10.03 -0.59 -11.31
C LEU A 120 10.52 0.02 -12.62
N MET A 121 11.52 -0.60 -13.25
CA MET A 121 12.03 -0.14 -14.54
C MET A 121 11.05 -0.39 -15.69
N GLU A 122 10.34 -1.52 -15.70
CA GLU A 122 9.25 -1.75 -16.63
C GLU A 122 8.17 -0.66 -16.52
N LYS A 123 7.87 -0.20 -15.30
CA LYS A 123 6.96 0.92 -15.09
C LYS A 123 7.50 2.22 -15.71
N ALA A 124 8.78 2.50 -15.54
CA ALA A 124 9.41 3.67 -16.14
C ALA A 124 9.36 3.62 -17.69
N VAL A 125 9.65 2.47 -18.28
CA VAL A 125 9.51 2.26 -19.74
C VAL A 125 8.05 2.45 -20.21
N GLN A 126 7.06 2.13 -19.36
CA GLN A 126 5.63 2.32 -19.62
C GLN A 126 5.15 3.77 -19.41
N GLY A 127 6.04 4.71 -19.07
CA GLY A 127 5.71 6.12 -18.87
C GLY A 127 5.35 6.50 -17.42
N VAL A 128 5.60 5.63 -16.43
CA VAL A 128 5.43 5.96 -15.01
C VAL A 128 6.72 6.58 -14.48
N SER A 129 6.65 7.77 -13.89
CA SER A 129 7.82 8.37 -13.22
C SER A 129 8.14 7.61 -11.93
N VAL A 130 9.38 7.13 -11.80
CA VAL A 130 9.86 6.36 -10.65
C VAL A 130 11.02 7.10 -10.01
N GLN A 131 10.85 7.52 -8.76
CA GLN A 131 11.84 8.24 -7.98
C GLN A 131 12.13 7.49 -6.67
N ILE A 132 13.40 7.17 -6.42
CA ILE A 132 13.83 6.41 -5.24
C ILE A 132 14.90 7.18 -4.48
N VAL A 133 14.72 7.35 -3.16
CA VAL A 133 15.74 7.85 -2.24
C VAL A 133 16.12 6.74 -1.26
N CYS A 134 17.40 6.38 -1.22
CA CYS A 134 17.89 5.32 -0.34
C CYS A 134 19.20 5.76 0.36
N SER A 135 19.43 5.32 1.60
CA SER A 135 20.66 5.61 2.34
C SER A 135 21.63 4.43 2.41
N ASN A 136 21.14 3.22 2.31
CA ASN A 136 21.98 2.03 2.44
C ASN A 136 21.48 0.91 1.51
N PRO A 137 21.73 1.02 0.20
CA PRO A 137 21.42 -0.05 -0.74
C PRO A 137 22.38 -1.22 -0.51
N SER A 138 21.90 -2.46 -0.61
CA SER A 138 22.79 -3.61 -0.58
C SER A 138 23.57 -3.73 -1.90
N GLU A 139 24.80 -4.25 -1.85
CA GLU A 139 25.61 -4.50 -3.05
C GLU A 139 24.84 -5.34 -4.10
N SER A 140 24.10 -6.37 -3.62
CA SER A 140 23.29 -7.19 -4.50
C SER A 140 22.16 -6.44 -5.18
N PHE A 141 21.60 -5.41 -4.53
CA PHE A 141 20.60 -4.52 -5.14
C PHE A 141 21.27 -3.59 -6.16
N THR A 142 22.41 -2.99 -5.82
CA THR A 142 23.14 -2.07 -6.70
C THR A 142 23.56 -2.75 -8.01
N GLY A 143 24.08 -3.98 -7.94
CA GLY A 143 24.47 -4.76 -9.12
C GLY A 143 23.25 -5.11 -9.99
N GLU A 144 22.16 -5.57 -9.38
CA GLU A 144 20.93 -5.94 -10.07
C GLU A 144 20.28 -4.68 -10.71
N TRP A 145 20.26 -3.54 -10.00
CA TRP A 145 19.77 -2.27 -10.51
C TRP A 145 20.50 -1.83 -11.77
N GLN A 146 21.84 -1.80 -11.73
CA GLN A 146 22.66 -1.39 -12.88
C GLN A 146 22.52 -2.31 -14.09
N GLU A 147 22.35 -3.62 -13.85
CA GLU A 147 22.11 -4.60 -14.90
C GLU A 147 20.78 -4.33 -15.62
N TYR A 148 19.69 -4.22 -14.87
CA TYR A 148 18.36 -3.98 -15.46
C TYR A 148 18.23 -2.61 -16.08
N TYR A 149 18.84 -1.58 -15.50
CA TYR A 149 18.84 -0.23 -16.05
C TYR A 149 19.42 -0.22 -17.46
N ARG A 150 20.60 -0.82 -17.65
CA ARG A 150 21.22 -0.97 -18.99
C ARG A 150 20.42 -1.85 -19.91
N LYS A 151 19.94 -2.99 -19.44
CA LYS A 151 19.14 -3.95 -20.21
C LYS A 151 17.85 -3.33 -20.77
N MET A 152 17.25 -2.41 -20.05
CA MET A 152 16.01 -1.73 -20.43
C MET A 152 16.22 -0.41 -21.18
N GLY A 153 17.44 -0.10 -21.59
CA GLY A 153 17.76 1.08 -22.39
C GLY A 153 17.81 2.37 -21.60
N GLU A 154 18.17 2.28 -20.31
CA GLU A 154 18.39 3.44 -19.44
C GLU A 154 17.17 4.36 -19.36
N PRO A 155 16.01 3.88 -18.86
CA PRO A 155 14.76 4.62 -18.92
C PRO A 155 14.87 5.96 -18.18
N GLU A 156 14.63 7.07 -18.88
CA GLU A 156 14.72 8.45 -18.38
C GLU A 156 13.79 8.72 -17.18
N LEU A 157 12.67 7.99 -17.06
CA LEU A 157 11.71 8.14 -15.98
C LEU A 157 12.04 7.32 -14.73
N PHE A 158 13.19 6.62 -14.73
CA PHE A 158 13.70 5.94 -13.55
C PHE A 158 14.87 6.73 -12.96
N GLU A 159 14.66 7.28 -11.79
CA GLU A 159 15.64 8.11 -11.09
C GLU A 159 15.93 7.57 -9.69
N TYR A 160 17.19 7.55 -9.33
CA TYR A 160 17.67 7.07 -8.04
C TYR A 160 18.58 8.10 -7.37
N MET A 161 18.31 8.41 -6.10
CA MET A 161 19.11 9.31 -5.28
C MET A 161 19.67 8.58 -4.06
N PHE A 162 20.96 8.64 -3.85
CA PHE A 162 21.56 8.28 -2.59
C PHE A 162 21.52 9.45 -1.60
N CYS A 163 21.07 9.19 -0.36
CA CYS A 163 21.08 10.18 0.71
C CYS A 163 21.40 9.50 2.05
N ASP A 164 22.64 9.64 2.52
CA ASP A 164 23.15 9.00 3.76
C ASP A 164 22.34 9.38 5.02
N ARG A 165 21.61 10.49 4.98
CA ARG A 165 20.72 10.91 6.08
C ARG A 165 19.32 10.33 6.03
N ASN A 166 18.93 9.73 4.90
CA ASN A 166 17.57 9.22 4.78
C ASN A 166 17.34 8.03 5.71
N HIS A 167 16.40 8.18 6.63
CA HIS A 167 15.90 7.07 7.46
C HIS A 167 14.37 6.91 7.35
N ALA A 168 13.74 7.70 6.50
CA ALA A 168 12.31 7.58 6.22
C ALA A 168 12.01 6.29 5.45
N LYS A 169 10.84 5.71 5.71
CA LYS A 169 10.26 4.63 4.93
C LYS A 169 8.87 5.08 4.53
N LEU A 170 8.75 5.46 3.29
CA LEU A 170 7.49 5.91 2.71
C LEU A 170 7.39 5.54 1.24
N ALA A 171 6.17 5.49 0.74
CA ALA A 171 5.88 5.39 -0.68
C ALA A 171 4.70 6.31 -1.02
N ILE A 172 4.75 6.96 -2.18
CA ILE A 172 3.65 7.74 -2.74
C ILE A 172 3.35 7.16 -4.12
N ILE A 173 2.11 6.82 -4.36
CA ILE A 173 1.66 6.11 -5.56
C ILE A 173 0.58 6.93 -6.24
N ASP A 174 0.85 7.36 -7.48
CA ASP A 174 -0.05 8.13 -8.34
C ASP A 174 -0.60 9.42 -7.71
N ASP A 175 0.08 9.96 -6.69
CA ASP A 175 -0.39 11.06 -5.85
C ASP A 175 -1.81 10.81 -5.25
N LYS A 176 -2.20 9.53 -5.11
CA LYS A 176 -3.52 9.10 -4.62
C LYS A 176 -3.46 8.22 -3.38
N LEU A 177 -2.32 7.62 -3.13
CA LEU A 177 -2.08 6.78 -1.97
C LEU A 177 -0.68 7.04 -1.44
N ALA A 178 -0.55 7.14 -0.13
CA ALA A 178 0.75 7.18 0.53
C ALA A 178 0.85 6.14 1.65
N TYR A 179 2.04 5.62 1.82
CA TYR A 179 2.47 4.79 2.94
C TYR A 179 3.55 5.53 3.73
N VAL A 180 3.48 5.44 5.05
CA VAL A 180 4.57 5.83 5.98
C VAL A 180 4.64 4.79 7.09
N GLY A 181 5.84 4.29 7.39
CA GLY A 181 5.97 3.28 8.44
C GLY A 181 7.41 2.93 8.79
N SER A 182 7.56 1.75 9.40
CA SER A 182 8.86 1.22 9.82
C SER A 182 9.52 0.32 8.79
N ALA A 183 8.74 -0.27 7.86
CA ALA A 183 9.22 -1.29 6.93
C ALA A 183 10.14 -0.72 5.84
N ASN A 184 11.37 -1.20 5.82
CA ASN A 184 12.26 -0.98 4.69
C ASN A 184 11.84 -1.84 3.47
N VAL A 185 12.29 -1.43 2.29
CA VAL A 185 12.11 -2.20 1.04
C VAL A 185 13.10 -3.37 1.04
N THR A 186 12.81 -4.35 1.86
CA THR A 186 13.61 -5.56 2.07
C THR A 186 12.70 -6.76 2.30
N PRO A 187 13.12 -8.00 2.01
CA PRO A 187 12.32 -9.19 2.30
C PRO A 187 11.83 -9.26 3.75
N ALA A 188 12.70 -8.95 4.71
CA ALA A 188 12.36 -8.97 6.14
C ALA A 188 11.34 -7.88 6.52
N GLY A 189 11.50 -6.65 6.01
CA GLY A 189 10.58 -5.54 6.25
C GLY A 189 9.22 -5.76 5.61
N LEU A 190 9.16 -6.46 4.48
CA LEU A 190 7.93 -6.75 3.75
C LEU A 190 7.26 -8.07 4.17
N GLY A 191 7.76 -8.73 5.21
CA GLY A 191 7.22 -10.00 5.68
C GLY A 191 7.42 -11.16 4.70
N GLN A 192 8.44 -11.09 3.84
CA GLN A 192 8.71 -12.10 2.81
C GLN A 192 9.83 -13.10 3.15
N GLY A 193 10.18 -13.24 4.40
CA GLY A 193 11.20 -14.21 4.81
C GLY A 193 10.79 -15.63 4.45
N VAL A 194 11.51 -16.26 3.50
CA VAL A 194 11.25 -17.65 3.08
C VAL A 194 11.68 -18.65 4.16
N PHE A 195 12.70 -18.31 4.93
CA PHE A 195 13.31 -19.22 5.94
C PHE A 195 13.28 -18.65 7.36
N THR A 196 12.96 -17.37 7.52
CA THR A 196 12.88 -16.72 8.82
C THR A 196 11.62 -15.85 8.87
N PRO A 197 10.95 -15.75 10.02
CA PRO A 197 9.88 -14.76 10.19
C PRO A 197 10.39 -13.37 9.81
N GLY A 198 9.55 -12.60 9.12
CA GLY A 198 9.83 -11.18 8.87
C GLY A 198 9.91 -10.38 10.17
N ASN A 199 10.33 -9.13 10.07
CA ASN A 199 10.29 -8.21 11.19
C ASN A 199 8.84 -7.93 11.63
N PHE A 200 8.66 -7.53 12.89
CA PHE A 200 7.45 -6.86 13.31
C PHE A 200 7.51 -5.41 12.78
N GLU A 201 6.68 -5.12 11.81
CA GLU A 201 6.62 -3.82 11.17
C GLU A 201 5.22 -3.23 11.30
N ALA A 202 5.15 -1.91 11.36
CA ALA A 202 3.91 -1.17 11.44
C ALA A 202 3.94 0.06 10.56
N GLY A 203 2.79 0.46 10.04
CA GLY A 203 2.69 1.65 9.20
C GLY A 203 1.26 2.10 9.00
N ILE A 204 1.15 3.21 8.31
CA ILE A 204 -0.12 3.82 7.92
C ILE A 204 -0.14 3.91 6.40
N ILE A 205 -1.26 3.50 5.81
CA ILE A 205 -1.65 3.80 4.44
C ILE A 205 -2.76 4.85 4.46
N THR A 206 -2.64 5.85 3.60
CA THR A 206 -3.64 6.93 3.52
C THR A 206 -3.97 7.29 2.07
N GLU A 207 -5.23 7.65 1.85
CA GLU A 207 -5.76 8.26 0.63
C GLU A 207 -6.17 9.73 0.88
N SER A 208 -5.92 10.26 2.09
CA SER A 208 -6.13 11.68 2.42
C SER A 208 -5.20 12.58 1.61
N GLN A 209 -5.76 13.40 0.76
CA GLN A 209 -4.99 14.29 -0.11
C GLN A 209 -4.17 15.32 0.68
N GLU A 210 -4.64 15.76 1.83
CA GLU A 210 -3.93 16.66 2.73
C GLU A 210 -2.66 15.99 3.28
N VAL A 211 -2.80 14.73 3.74
CA VAL A 211 -1.66 13.96 4.28
C VAL A 211 -0.68 13.60 3.16
N ILE A 212 -1.19 13.17 2.00
CA ILE A 212 -0.36 12.84 0.83
C ILE A 212 0.45 14.07 0.39
N SER A 213 -0.18 15.25 0.34
CA SER A 213 0.52 16.50 -0.01
C SER A 213 1.67 16.78 0.96
N SER A 214 1.44 16.64 2.27
CA SER A 214 2.47 16.87 3.28
C SER A 214 3.64 15.87 3.16
N ILE A 215 3.35 14.59 2.88
CA ILE A 215 4.38 13.56 2.64
C ILE A 215 5.15 13.86 1.35
N LYS A 216 4.47 14.32 0.31
CA LYS A 216 5.07 14.70 -0.97
C LYS A 216 5.98 15.92 -0.81
N ASP A 217 5.57 16.92 -0.05
CA ASP A 217 6.38 18.09 0.24
C ASP A 217 7.67 17.69 0.96
N PHE A 218 7.59 16.79 1.94
CA PHE A 218 8.76 16.24 2.61
C PHE A 218 9.69 15.48 1.63
N PHE A 219 9.13 14.62 0.77
CA PHE A 219 9.88 13.93 -0.27
C PHE A 219 10.60 14.93 -1.18
N THR A 220 9.87 15.91 -1.69
CA THR A 220 10.36 16.91 -2.64
C THR A 220 11.48 17.76 -2.03
N MET A 221 11.39 18.13 -0.76
CA MET A 221 12.46 18.88 -0.11
C MET A 221 13.79 18.13 -0.06
N ILE A 222 13.74 16.80 0.06
CA ILE A 222 14.95 15.95 0.06
C ILE A 222 15.41 15.72 -1.38
N TRP A 223 14.46 15.42 -2.28
CA TRP A 223 14.74 15.21 -3.69
C TRP A 223 15.37 16.42 -4.39
N ASP A 224 14.90 17.63 -4.07
CA ASP A 224 15.42 18.89 -4.58
C ASP A 224 16.68 19.35 -3.82
N GLU A 225 17.28 18.50 -3.01
CA GLU A 225 18.54 18.76 -2.28
C GLU A 225 18.50 20.00 -1.37
N LYS A 226 17.32 20.47 -0.95
CA LYS A 226 17.16 21.70 -0.15
C LYS A 226 17.90 21.65 1.19
N TYR A 227 18.19 20.45 1.70
CA TYR A 227 18.95 20.23 2.93
C TYR A 227 20.44 19.96 2.71
N CYS A 228 20.91 19.89 1.45
CA CYS A 228 22.30 19.51 1.15
C CYS A 228 23.30 20.64 1.41
N ILE A 229 22.89 21.91 1.28
CA ILE A 229 23.77 23.09 1.47
C ILE A 229 24.50 23.08 2.82
N ASN A 230 23.86 22.60 3.88
CA ASN A 230 24.44 22.53 5.23
C ASN A 230 24.54 21.06 5.72
N CYS A 231 24.62 20.10 4.81
CA CYS A 231 24.67 18.70 5.17
C CYS A 231 26.11 18.27 5.49
N HIS A 232 26.37 17.90 6.75
CA HIS A 232 27.69 17.38 7.18
C HIS A 232 28.05 16.01 6.58
N ARG A 233 27.18 15.41 5.75
CA ARG A 233 27.36 14.12 5.08
C ARG A 233 27.35 14.25 3.55
N ALA A 234 27.43 15.48 3.03
CA ALA A 234 27.39 15.72 1.57
C ALA A 234 28.52 14.99 0.82
N GLU A 235 29.72 14.91 1.41
CA GLU A 235 30.86 14.18 0.83
C GLU A 235 30.53 12.72 0.53
N LYS A 236 29.85 12.02 1.45
CA LYS A 236 29.43 10.62 1.27
C LYS A 236 28.37 10.43 0.18
N CYS A 237 27.57 11.46 -0.08
CA CYS A 237 26.57 11.41 -1.15
C CYS A 237 27.22 11.57 -2.54
N ASN A 238 28.35 12.24 -2.64
CA ASN A 238 29.05 12.48 -3.90
C ASN A 238 30.00 11.34 -4.32
N GLU A 239 30.26 10.38 -3.41
CA GLU A 239 31.15 9.24 -3.66
C GLU A 239 30.42 7.99 -4.23
N GLN A 240 29.10 8.04 -4.39
CA GLN A 240 28.23 6.95 -4.84
C GLN A 240 27.43 7.33 -6.09
#